data_9e77dd1d7b967e632c3ea62cdf7c8ff3
#
_entry.id   9e77dd1d7b967e632c3ea62cdf7c8ff3
#
_cell.length_a   1.000
_cell.length_b   1.000
_cell.length_c   1.000
_cell.angle_alpha   90.00
_cell.angle_beta   90.00
_cell.angle_gamma   90.00
#
_symmetry.space_group_name_H-M   'P 1'
#
loop_
_entity.id
_entity.type
_entity.pdbx_description
1 polymer ?
#
loop_
_entity_poly.entity_id
_entity_poly.type
_entity_poly.pdbx_seq_one_letter_code
_entity_poly.pdbx_strand_id
1 'polypeptide(L)'
;MQILGQSGDRMVNLEKIIALTIYNIDDWQRGKAVENKYRILAWSGNEEQDCFAIGDYATEERAKEVIKEIWKKYGEYLHRRGGPAILKGSVDVPEAFWVLPKIYEMPQE
;
A
#
# COMPACT_ATOMS: atom_id res chain seq x y z
N MET A 1 2.25 8.55 -3.23
CA MET A 1 2.05 8.00 -1.87
C MET A 1 3.03 6.87 -1.64
N GLN A 2 3.52 6.76 -0.44
CA GLN A 2 4.39 5.67 -0.07
C GLN A 2 3.73 4.77 0.96
N ILE A 3 4.09 3.49 0.94
CA ILE A 3 3.58 2.51 1.90
C ILE A 3 4.75 2.06 2.76
N LEU A 4 4.62 2.21 4.07
CA LEU A 4 5.54 1.60 5.01
C LEU A 4 5.07 0.18 5.27
N GLY A 5 5.88 -0.80 4.92
CA GLY A 5 5.55 -2.21 5.12
C GLY A 5 5.33 -2.55 6.58
N GLN A 6 4.60 -3.64 6.81
CA GLN A 6 4.24 -4.08 8.16
C GLN A 6 5.46 -4.31 9.04
N SER A 7 6.57 -4.77 8.48
CA SER A 7 7.82 -4.99 9.22
C SER A 7 8.53 -3.70 9.61
N GLY A 8 8.16 -2.58 9.00
CA GLY A 8 8.75 -1.28 9.31
C GLY A 8 10.10 -1.01 8.65
N ASP A 9 10.64 -1.95 7.91
CA ASP A 9 11.97 -1.83 7.31
C ASP A 9 11.94 -1.63 5.79
N ARG A 10 10.75 -1.52 5.21
CA ARG A 10 10.58 -1.36 3.77
C ARG A 10 9.58 -0.27 3.45
N MET A 11 9.99 0.61 2.56
CA MET A 11 9.11 1.65 2.04
C MET A 11 8.88 1.39 0.56
N VAL A 12 7.61 1.42 0.14
CA VAL A 12 7.21 1.14 -1.23
C VAL A 12 6.54 2.36 -1.85
N ASN A 13 6.98 2.75 -3.04
CA ASN A 13 6.34 3.85 -3.75
C ASN A 13 5.16 3.30 -4.56
N LEU A 14 3.95 3.65 -4.14
CA LEU A 14 2.73 3.13 -4.76
C LEU A 14 2.60 3.54 -6.24
N GLU A 15 3.20 4.64 -6.64
CA GLU A 15 3.18 5.08 -8.04
C GLU A 15 3.95 4.13 -8.97
N LYS A 16 4.82 3.30 -8.41
CA LYS A 16 5.59 2.30 -9.15
C LYS A 16 4.97 0.91 -9.09
N ILE A 17 3.83 0.78 -8.43
CA ILE A 17 3.17 -0.51 -8.23
C ILE A 17 2.04 -0.65 -9.24
N ILE A 18 2.02 -1.77 -9.94
CA ILE A 18 1.00 -2.05 -10.95
C ILE A 18 -0.13 -2.92 -10.39
N ALA A 19 0.11 -3.64 -9.30
CA ALA A 19 -0.90 -4.51 -8.70
C ALA A 19 -0.61 -4.78 -7.23
N LEU A 20 -1.68 -4.99 -6.47
CA LEU A 20 -1.62 -5.54 -5.13
C LEU A 20 -2.43 -6.84 -5.15
N THR A 21 -1.84 -7.91 -4.68
CA THR A 21 -2.50 -9.22 -4.66
C THR A 21 -2.42 -9.86 -3.29
N ILE A 22 -3.31 -10.81 -3.05
CA ILE A 22 -3.31 -11.58 -1.81
C ILE A 22 -2.84 -12.98 -2.11
N TYR A 23 -1.90 -13.46 -1.32
CA TYR A 23 -1.32 -14.78 -1.45
C TYR A 23 -1.47 -15.55 -0.14
N ASN A 24 -1.92 -16.80 -0.22
CA ASN A 24 -2.04 -17.66 0.95
C ASN A 24 -0.73 -18.44 1.14
N ILE A 25 0.03 -18.07 2.16
CA ILE A 25 1.33 -18.67 2.40
C ILE A 25 1.28 -20.07 3.02
N ASP A 26 0.12 -20.53 3.49
CA ASP A 26 -0.07 -21.90 3.94
C ASP A 26 0.24 -22.91 2.84
N ASP A 27 0.02 -22.53 1.58
CA ASP A 27 0.27 -23.40 0.44
C ASP A 27 1.75 -23.80 0.32
N TRP A 28 2.62 -23.02 0.94
CA TRP A 28 4.06 -23.24 0.90
C TRP A 28 4.59 -23.98 2.10
N GLN A 29 3.92 -23.86 3.24
CA GLN A 29 4.43 -24.39 4.50
C GLN A 29 3.67 -25.63 4.92
N ARG A 30 4.03 -26.72 4.31
CA ARG A 30 3.42 -28.02 4.62
C ARG A 30 3.56 -28.33 6.11
N GLY A 31 2.42 -28.53 6.76
CA GLY A 31 2.38 -29.02 8.13
C GLY A 31 2.61 -27.97 9.22
N LYS A 32 2.75 -26.71 8.88
CA LYS A 32 2.85 -25.64 9.88
C LYS A 32 1.64 -24.73 9.80
N ALA A 33 0.96 -24.59 10.92
CA ALA A 33 -0.10 -23.59 11.03
C ALA A 33 0.56 -22.21 11.03
N VAL A 34 0.16 -21.37 10.08
CA VAL A 34 0.62 -20.00 10.01
C VAL A 34 -0.51 -19.11 10.47
N GLU A 35 -0.25 -18.32 11.52
CA GLU A 35 -1.28 -17.46 12.10
C GLU A 35 -1.74 -16.37 11.13
N ASN A 36 -0.78 -15.67 10.52
CA ASN A 36 -1.07 -14.62 9.54
C ASN A 36 -0.69 -15.11 8.15
N LYS A 37 -1.58 -15.84 7.53
CA LYS A 37 -1.29 -16.58 6.30
C LYS A 37 -1.66 -15.85 5.01
N TYR A 38 -2.35 -14.73 5.10
CA TYR A 38 -2.76 -13.98 3.91
C TYR A 38 -1.83 -12.81 3.70
N ARG A 39 -0.94 -12.98 2.76
CA ARG A 39 0.12 -12.02 2.46
C ARG A 39 -0.31 -11.08 1.34
N ILE A 40 -0.11 -9.79 1.55
CA ILE A 40 -0.30 -8.81 0.49
C ILE A 40 1.03 -8.64 -0.22
N LEU A 41 1.00 -8.87 -1.54
CA LEU A 41 2.15 -8.68 -2.41
C LEU A 41 1.95 -7.43 -3.26
N ALA A 42 2.99 -6.62 -3.34
CA ALA A 42 3.03 -5.46 -4.22
C ALA A 42 3.89 -5.80 -5.44
N TRP A 43 3.38 -5.53 -6.62
CA TRP A 43 4.03 -5.88 -7.88
C TRP A 43 4.45 -4.63 -8.63
N SER A 44 5.72 -4.53 -8.96
CA SER A 44 6.25 -3.45 -9.79
C SER A 44 6.38 -3.85 -11.26
N GLY A 45 6.16 -5.11 -11.59
CA GLY A 45 6.22 -5.68 -12.92
C GLY A 45 5.49 -7.01 -12.97
N ASN A 46 5.69 -7.78 -14.03
CA ASN A 46 4.99 -9.04 -14.26
C ASN A 46 5.82 -10.28 -13.92
N GLU A 47 7.06 -10.10 -13.55
CA GLU A 47 7.97 -11.21 -13.24
C GLU A 47 7.93 -11.53 -11.74
N GLU A 48 8.27 -12.78 -11.38
CA GLU A 48 8.29 -13.17 -9.98
C GLU A 48 9.17 -12.30 -9.11
N GLN A 49 10.30 -11.84 -9.63
CA GLN A 49 11.21 -11.00 -8.88
C GLN A 49 10.70 -9.57 -8.70
N ASP A 50 9.60 -9.22 -9.35
CA ASP A 50 9.03 -7.88 -9.30
C ASP A 50 8.01 -7.71 -8.18
N CYS A 51 7.88 -8.66 -7.28
CA CYS A 51 6.95 -8.56 -6.17
C CYS A 51 7.66 -8.61 -4.82
N PHE A 52 7.03 -7.98 -3.84
CA PHE A 52 7.51 -8.00 -2.46
C PHE A 52 6.33 -7.99 -1.51
N ALA A 53 6.53 -8.66 -0.37
CA ALA A 53 5.53 -8.70 0.68
C ALA A 53 5.50 -7.38 1.43
N ILE A 54 4.30 -6.85 1.65
CA ILE A 54 4.13 -5.63 2.42
C ILE A 54 3.35 -5.84 3.71
N GLY A 55 2.66 -6.96 3.87
CA GLY A 55 1.99 -7.27 5.12
C GLY A 55 1.34 -8.65 5.10
N ASP A 56 1.21 -9.24 6.27
CA ASP A 56 0.56 -10.55 6.45
C ASP A 56 -0.60 -10.40 7.43
N TYR A 57 -1.74 -11.00 7.09
CA TYR A 57 -2.96 -10.87 7.88
C TYR A 57 -3.61 -12.22 8.14
N ALA A 58 -4.37 -12.30 9.22
CA ALA A 58 -4.96 -13.56 9.67
C ALA A 58 -6.07 -14.06 8.76
N THR A 59 -6.82 -13.15 8.14
CA THR A 59 -7.94 -13.51 7.27
C THR A 59 -7.83 -12.84 5.92
N GLU A 60 -8.44 -13.47 4.92
CA GLU A 60 -8.51 -12.91 3.58
C GLU A 60 -9.32 -11.61 3.58
N GLU A 61 -10.40 -11.57 4.35
CA GLU A 61 -11.25 -10.38 4.48
C GLU A 61 -10.45 -9.20 4.99
N ARG A 62 -9.60 -9.44 6.00
CA ARG A 62 -8.76 -8.36 6.54
C ARG A 62 -7.76 -7.87 5.50
N ALA A 63 -7.14 -8.79 4.77
CA ALA A 63 -6.21 -8.41 3.71
C ALA A 63 -6.93 -7.56 2.64
N LYS A 64 -8.14 -7.95 2.26
CA LYS A 64 -8.95 -7.19 1.31
C LYS A 64 -9.30 -5.80 1.82
N GLU A 65 -9.65 -5.69 3.10
CA GLU A 65 -9.92 -4.39 3.73
C GLU A 65 -8.70 -3.48 3.67
N VAL A 66 -7.53 -4.03 3.95
CA VAL A 66 -6.29 -3.26 3.91
C VAL A 66 -6.03 -2.77 2.48
N ILE A 67 -6.21 -3.62 1.49
CA ILE A 67 -6.04 -3.21 0.08
C ILE A 67 -7.01 -2.09 -0.29
N LYS A 68 -8.27 -2.21 0.12
CA LYS A 68 -9.27 -1.17 -0.13
C LYS A 68 -8.89 0.14 0.54
N GLU A 69 -8.38 0.06 1.75
CA GLU A 69 -7.93 1.24 2.48
C GLU A 69 -6.76 1.92 1.79
N ILE A 70 -5.81 1.13 1.30
CA ILE A 70 -4.67 1.66 0.54
C ILE A 70 -5.17 2.44 -0.68
N TRP A 71 -6.06 1.84 -1.46
CA TRP A 71 -6.59 2.49 -2.66
C TRP A 71 -7.41 3.74 -2.34
N LYS A 72 -8.17 3.70 -1.25
CA LYS A 72 -8.91 4.85 -0.79
C LYS A 72 -7.97 6.00 -0.41
N LYS A 73 -6.93 5.69 0.36
CA LYS A 73 -5.95 6.69 0.76
C LYS A 73 -5.17 7.24 -0.44
N TYR A 74 -4.86 6.39 -1.38
CA TYR A 74 -4.18 6.82 -2.59
C TYR A 74 -5.08 7.73 -3.42
N GLY A 75 -6.36 7.42 -3.51
CA GLY A 75 -7.33 8.28 -4.19
C GLY A 75 -7.39 9.66 -3.57
N GLU A 76 -7.42 9.72 -2.23
CA GLU A 76 -7.39 11.00 -1.51
C GLU A 76 -6.09 11.76 -1.78
N TYR A 77 -4.96 11.05 -1.77
CA TYR A 77 -3.66 11.63 -2.07
C TYR A 77 -3.63 12.23 -3.48
N LEU A 78 -4.09 11.49 -4.47
CA LEU A 78 -4.14 11.97 -5.85
C LEU A 78 -5.07 13.17 -6.00
N HIS A 79 -6.18 13.17 -5.31
CA HIS A 79 -7.11 14.28 -5.32
C HIS A 79 -6.44 15.54 -4.77
N ARG A 80 -5.77 15.44 -3.65
CA ARG A 80 -5.04 16.57 -3.06
C ARG A 80 -3.92 17.05 -3.97
N ARG A 81 -3.21 16.12 -4.58
CA ARG A 81 -2.12 16.41 -5.48
C ARG A 81 -2.63 17.08 -6.76
N GLY A 82 -3.79 16.65 -7.24
CA GLY A 82 -4.44 17.26 -8.39
C GLY A 82 -5.22 18.51 -8.02
N GLY A 83 -5.60 18.65 -6.75
CA GLY A 83 -6.32 19.80 -6.24
C GLY A 83 -5.68 21.13 -6.56
N PRO A 84 -4.37 21.23 -6.59
CA PRO A 84 -3.71 22.47 -6.99
C PRO A 84 -4.11 22.97 -8.36
N ALA A 85 -4.49 22.09 -9.24
CA ALA A 85 -5.01 22.50 -10.53
C ALA A 85 -6.26 23.35 -10.36
N ILE A 86 -7.04 23.04 -9.34
CA ILE A 86 -8.23 23.80 -8.98
C ILE A 86 -7.81 25.11 -8.31
N LEU A 87 -6.70 25.06 -7.60
CA LEU A 87 -6.18 26.19 -6.84
C LEU A 87 -5.13 26.97 -7.59
N LYS A 88 -4.96 26.71 -8.86
CA LYS A 88 -3.91 27.35 -9.65
C LYS A 88 -3.97 28.87 -9.67
N GLY A 89 -5.09 29.42 -9.35
CA GLY A 89 -5.23 30.84 -9.19
C GLY A 89 -4.91 31.32 -7.78
N SER A 90 -4.66 30.40 -6.88
CA SER A 90 -4.38 30.71 -5.48
C SER A 90 -2.89 30.67 -5.25
N VAL A 91 -2.32 31.79 -4.97
CA VAL A 91 -0.90 31.90 -4.65
C VAL A 91 -0.60 31.41 -3.22
N ASP A 92 -1.65 31.18 -2.47
CA ASP A 92 -1.56 30.89 -1.06
C ASP A 92 -1.73 29.40 -0.73
N VAL A 93 -1.53 28.53 -1.71
CA VAL A 93 -1.59 27.09 -1.43
C VAL A 93 -0.50 26.76 -0.42
N PRO A 94 -0.86 26.23 0.75
CA PRO A 94 0.12 25.94 1.79
C PRO A 94 1.19 24.99 1.28
N GLU A 95 2.42 25.27 1.54
CA GLU A 95 3.52 24.39 1.17
C GLU A 95 3.36 23.00 1.74
N ALA A 96 2.85 22.90 2.96
CA ALA A 96 2.57 21.62 3.59
C ALA A 96 1.62 20.75 2.75
N PHE A 97 0.77 21.36 1.97
CA PHE A 97 -0.15 20.67 1.08
C PHE A 97 0.61 19.96 -0.04
N TRP A 98 1.75 20.50 -0.43
CA TRP A 98 2.57 19.99 -1.53
C TRP A 98 3.60 18.98 -1.08
N VAL A 99 4.16 19.22 0.09
CA VAL A 99 5.36 18.51 0.54
C VAL A 99 5.08 17.33 1.42
N LEU A 100 3.85 17.11 1.83
CA LEU A 100 3.58 15.94 2.66
C LEU A 100 3.59 14.69 1.78
N PRO A 101 4.69 13.94 1.74
CA PRO A 101 4.62 12.62 1.18
C PRO A 101 3.67 11.87 2.06
N LYS A 102 2.53 11.53 1.52
CA LYS A 102 1.58 10.76 2.27
C LYS A 102 2.16 9.37 2.45
N ILE A 103 2.36 9.00 3.69
CA ILE A 103 2.85 7.67 4.04
C ILE A 103 1.68 6.90 4.62
N TYR A 104 1.39 5.76 4.05
CA TYR A 104 0.43 4.83 4.60
C TYR A 104 1.20 3.75 5.34
N GLU A 105 0.92 3.60 6.62
CA GLU A 105 1.51 2.54 7.41
C GLU A 105 0.62 1.31 7.37
N MET A 106 1.19 0.17 6.98
CA MET A 106 0.45 -1.07 6.95
C MET A 106 0.01 -1.44 8.37
N PRO A 107 -1.28 -1.77 8.58
CA PRO A 107 -1.76 -2.23 9.88
C PRO A 107 -0.99 -3.46 10.36
N GLN A 108 -0.75 -3.55 11.66
CA GLN A 108 -0.05 -4.69 12.24
C GLN A 108 -0.95 -5.93 12.35
N GLU A 109 -2.24 -5.70 12.38
CA GLU A 109 -3.23 -6.78 12.46
C GLU A 109 -4.35 -6.57 11.46
#